data_0f5e4d4925dd27954897eb6879d70b83
#
_entry.id   0f5e4d4925dd27954897eb6879d70b83
#
_cell.length_a   1.000
_cell.length_b   1.000
_cell.length_c   1.000
_cell.angle_alpha   90.00
_cell.angle_beta   90.00
_cell.angle_gamma   90.00
#
_symmetry.space_group_name_H-M   'P 1'
#
loop_
_entity.id
_entity.type
_entity.pdbx_description
1 polymer ?
#
loop_
_entity_poly.entity_id
_entity_poly.type
_entity_poly.pdbx_seq_one_letter_code
_entity_poly.pdbx_strand_id
1 'polypeptide(L)'
;MAQRVSVPADVAALEVLDRVDYQDAFAAETSAHHSAEHWARLCFEVDPPAALLIPALVLAPFAFTTRQAATTGIGGLQILRNDPDNIVLGFNITLGRPRIVFSAQPGRLVMSTLLRLNGFAGRVAWSFIAPLHRITARSLVDHAAKVAAQESTRSGGRD
;
A
#
# COMPACT_ATOMS: atom_id res chain seq x y z
N MET A 1 -9.54 7.17 11.76
CA MET A 1 -8.22 7.79 11.50
C MET A 1 -7.16 6.70 11.55
N ALA A 2 -6.33 6.57 10.49
CA ALA A 2 -5.34 5.50 10.43
C ALA A 2 -4.26 5.65 11.49
N GLN A 3 -3.87 4.53 12.09
CA GLN A 3 -2.85 4.45 13.13
C GLN A 3 -1.73 3.52 12.66
N ARG A 4 -0.52 3.83 13.09
CA ARG A 4 0.61 2.93 12.88
C ARG A 4 0.47 1.73 13.80
N VAL A 5 0.65 0.54 13.24
CA VAL A 5 0.55 -0.74 13.95
C VAL A 5 1.76 -1.62 13.64
N SER A 6 1.90 -2.72 14.36
CA SER A 6 2.87 -3.75 13.98
C SER A 6 2.41 -4.44 12.69
N VAL A 7 3.34 -4.88 11.86
CA VAL A 7 3.03 -5.71 10.70
C VAL A 7 2.35 -6.99 11.20
N PRO A 8 1.16 -7.34 10.67
CA PRO A 8 0.46 -8.55 11.09
C PRO A 8 1.29 -9.81 10.86
N ALA A 9 1.10 -10.81 11.72
CA ALA A 9 1.88 -12.06 11.66
C ALA A 9 1.58 -12.86 10.37
N ASP A 10 0.35 -12.81 9.88
CA ASP A 10 -0.06 -13.42 8.61
C ASP A 10 0.66 -12.77 7.42
N VAL A 11 0.83 -11.44 7.43
CA VAL A 11 1.61 -10.72 6.41
C VAL A 11 3.09 -11.10 6.47
N ALA A 12 3.66 -11.18 7.66
CA ALA A 12 5.04 -11.61 7.84
C ALA A 12 5.26 -13.07 7.35
N ALA A 13 4.26 -13.94 7.53
CA ALA A 13 4.29 -15.32 7.06
C ALA A 13 4.16 -15.47 5.53
N LEU A 14 3.78 -14.43 4.79
CA LEU A 14 3.71 -14.49 3.32
C LEU A 14 5.08 -14.58 2.64
N GLU A 15 6.16 -14.30 3.36
CA GLU A 15 7.56 -14.39 2.87
C GLU A 15 7.76 -13.73 1.49
N VAL A 16 7.13 -12.59 1.27
CA VAL A 16 7.10 -11.87 -0.03
C VAL A 16 8.47 -11.30 -0.45
N LEU A 17 9.43 -11.31 0.46
CA LEU A 17 10.83 -10.92 0.27
C LEU A 17 11.75 -11.90 0.98
N ASP A 18 12.88 -12.20 0.39
CA ASP A 18 13.96 -13.02 0.98
C ASP A 18 14.65 -12.35 2.17
N ARG A 19 14.56 -11.03 2.26
CA ARG A 19 15.04 -10.21 3.37
C ARG A 19 14.21 -8.93 3.46
N VAL A 20 13.86 -8.54 4.66
CA VAL A 20 13.17 -7.28 4.93
C VAL A 20 14.12 -6.33 5.67
N ASP A 21 14.50 -5.23 5.02
CA ASP A 21 15.35 -4.19 5.60
C ASP A 21 14.53 -3.07 6.25
N TYR A 22 13.28 -2.89 5.82
CA TYR A 22 12.33 -1.94 6.39
C TYR A 22 10.91 -2.50 6.32
N GLN A 23 10.14 -2.24 7.37
CA GLN A 23 8.71 -2.54 7.40
C GLN A 23 7.94 -1.54 8.25
N ASP A 24 6.73 -1.27 7.82
CA ASP A 24 5.72 -0.58 8.62
C ASP A 24 4.31 -1.06 8.24
N ALA A 25 3.33 -0.72 9.07
CA ALA A 25 1.94 -0.95 8.77
C ALA A 25 1.07 0.16 9.34
N PHE A 26 0.00 0.46 8.61
CA PHE A 26 -1.05 1.41 9.00
C PHE A 26 -2.40 0.72 8.91
N ALA A 27 -3.24 0.98 9.89
CA ALA A 27 -4.57 0.40 9.96
C ALA A 27 -5.63 1.47 10.22
N ALA A 28 -6.80 1.28 9.63
CA ALA A 28 -8.00 2.05 9.93
C ALA A 28 -9.14 1.10 10.27
N GLU A 29 -9.92 1.44 11.28
CA GLU A 29 -11.17 0.76 11.57
C GLU A 29 -12.23 1.13 10.53
N THR A 30 -13.04 0.17 10.15
CA THR A 30 -14.11 0.33 9.16
C THR A 30 -15.24 -0.67 9.42
N SER A 31 -16.47 -0.26 9.19
CA SER A 31 -17.62 -1.16 9.15
C SER A 31 -17.84 -1.80 7.78
N ALA A 32 -17.12 -1.34 6.75
CA ALA A 32 -17.24 -1.87 5.41
C ALA A 32 -16.48 -3.20 5.27
N HIS A 33 -17.12 -4.17 4.61
CA HIS A 33 -16.55 -5.48 4.33
C HIS A 33 -16.18 -5.54 2.85
N HIS A 34 -14.92 -5.35 2.54
CA HIS A 34 -14.38 -5.42 1.18
C HIS A 34 -13.22 -6.41 1.11
N SER A 35 -12.99 -6.97 -0.09
CA SER A 35 -11.80 -7.78 -0.34
C SER A 35 -10.52 -6.94 -0.27
N ALA A 36 -9.39 -7.59 -0.08
CA ALA A 36 -8.09 -6.92 -0.06
C ALA A 36 -7.80 -6.18 -1.39
N GLU A 37 -8.25 -6.74 -2.53
CA GLU A 37 -8.12 -6.09 -3.83
C GLU A 37 -8.96 -4.80 -3.91
N HIS A 38 -10.19 -4.83 -3.43
CA HIS A 38 -11.05 -3.63 -3.44
C HIS A 38 -10.42 -2.51 -2.59
N TRP A 39 -9.88 -2.83 -1.42
CA TRP A 39 -9.17 -1.87 -0.59
C TRP A 39 -7.95 -1.26 -1.29
N ALA A 40 -7.18 -2.08 -2.01
CA ALA A 40 -6.04 -1.58 -2.78
C ALA A 40 -6.47 -0.61 -3.88
N ARG A 41 -7.59 -0.89 -4.57
CA ARG A 41 -8.16 0.01 -5.58
C ARG A 41 -8.66 1.32 -4.97
N LEU A 42 -9.35 1.29 -3.83
CA LEU A 42 -9.77 2.50 -3.11
C LEU A 42 -8.57 3.37 -2.71
N CYS A 43 -7.44 2.77 -2.35
CA CYS A 43 -6.23 3.51 -2.00
C CYS A 43 -5.59 4.20 -3.20
N PHE A 44 -5.56 3.57 -4.37
CA PHE A 44 -4.73 4.01 -5.48
C PHE A 44 -5.47 4.51 -6.71
N GLU A 45 -6.73 4.14 -6.91
CA GLU A 45 -7.49 4.41 -8.13
C GLU A 45 -8.66 5.39 -7.92
N VAL A 46 -9.16 5.53 -6.68
CA VAL A 46 -10.28 6.43 -6.38
C VAL A 46 -9.76 7.72 -5.78
N ASP A 47 -9.79 8.80 -6.56
CA ASP A 47 -9.41 10.17 -6.15
C ASP A 47 -8.19 10.19 -5.20
N PRO A 48 -7.02 9.70 -5.66
CA PRO A 48 -5.87 9.54 -4.80
C PRO A 48 -5.50 10.89 -4.17
N PRO A 49 -5.24 10.93 -2.85
CA PRO A 49 -4.95 12.18 -2.17
C PRO A 49 -3.72 12.86 -2.77
N ALA A 50 -3.73 14.18 -2.86
CA ALA A 50 -2.62 14.98 -3.40
C ALA A 50 -1.26 14.66 -2.73
N ALA A 51 -1.29 14.11 -1.51
CA ALA A 51 -0.12 13.59 -0.81
C ALA A 51 0.64 12.49 -1.58
N LEU A 52 0.00 11.83 -2.58
CA LEU A 52 0.67 10.87 -3.47
C LEU A 52 1.52 11.53 -4.56
N LEU A 53 1.22 12.78 -4.91
CA LEU A 53 1.95 13.47 -5.97
C LEU A 53 3.42 13.73 -5.58
N ILE A 54 3.68 14.02 -4.31
CA ILE A 54 5.02 14.31 -3.82
C ILE A 54 5.94 13.08 -3.88
N PRO A 55 5.58 11.91 -3.28
CA PRO A 55 6.41 10.71 -3.41
C PRO A 55 6.49 10.19 -4.85
N ALA A 56 5.43 10.34 -5.65
CA ALA A 56 5.49 10.01 -7.07
C ALA A 56 6.54 10.87 -7.80
N LEU A 57 6.59 12.17 -7.52
CA LEU A 57 7.57 13.08 -8.11
C LEU A 57 9.00 12.79 -7.62
N VAL A 58 9.18 12.46 -6.33
CA VAL A 58 10.48 12.13 -5.74
C VAL A 58 10.98 10.75 -6.20
N LEU A 59 10.08 9.79 -6.39
CA LEU A 59 10.42 8.44 -6.84
C LEU A 59 10.49 8.31 -8.37
N ALA A 60 9.91 9.25 -9.13
CA ALA A 60 9.88 9.22 -10.58
C ALA A 60 11.27 8.99 -11.21
N PRO A 61 12.36 9.69 -10.81
CA PRO A 61 13.67 9.45 -11.40
C PRO A 61 14.22 8.04 -11.12
N PHE A 62 13.74 7.35 -10.10
CA PHE A 62 14.16 5.99 -9.73
C PHE A 62 13.23 4.90 -10.30
N ALA A 63 12.01 5.28 -10.70
CA ALA A 63 11.02 4.37 -11.28
C ALA A 63 11.24 4.09 -12.77
N PHE A 64 12.01 4.92 -13.49
CA PHE A 64 12.18 4.82 -14.93
C PHE A 64 13.00 3.61 -15.41
N THR A 65 13.53 2.77 -14.53
CA THR A 65 14.26 1.55 -14.94
C THR A 65 13.37 0.31 -15.12
N THR A 66 12.11 0.36 -14.77
CA THR A 66 11.18 -0.75 -15.00
C THR A 66 10.12 -0.37 -16.03
N ARG A 67 10.42 -0.60 -17.29
CA ARG A 67 9.51 -0.50 -18.44
C ARG A 67 8.50 -1.66 -18.46
N GLN A 68 7.92 -1.95 -17.31
CA GLN A 68 6.84 -2.91 -17.19
C GLN A 68 5.62 -2.16 -16.65
N ALA A 69 5.00 -1.37 -17.55
CA ALA A 69 3.61 -1.00 -17.37
C ALA A 69 2.83 -2.33 -17.36
N ALA A 70 2.55 -2.84 -16.17
CA ALA A 70 1.76 -4.04 -16.01
C ALA A 70 0.37 -3.73 -16.55
N THR A 71 -0.03 -4.38 -17.62
CA THR A 71 -1.39 -4.33 -18.18
C THR A 71 -2.43 -4.88 -17.20
N THR A 72 -1.97 -5.48 -16.11
CA THR A 72 -2.76 -6.01 -15.00
C THR A 72 -2.13 -5.57 -13.67
N GLY A 73 -2.53 -4.40 -13.17
CA GLY A 73 -2.01 -3.85 -11.92
C GLY A 73 -3.02 -2.90 -11.28
N ILE A 74 -2.71 -2.47 -10.06
CA ILE A 74 -3.49 -1.47 -9.31
C ILE A 74 -2.60 -0.27 -9.07
N GLY A 75 -3.04 0.93 -9.49
CA GLY A 75 -2.28 2.17 -9.30
C GLY A 75 -0.88 2.14 -9.96
N GLY A 76 -0.68 1.37 -11.03
CA GLY A 76 0.61 1.18 -11.70
C GLY A 76 1.55 0.17 -11.02
N LEU A 77 1.10 -0.50 -9.96
CA LEU A 77 1.82 -1.54 -9.25
C LEU A 77 1.41 -2.92 -9.77
N GLN A 78 2.36 -3.83 -9.95
CA GLN A 78 2.09 -5.19 -10.36
C GLN A 78 1.45 -5.98 -9.21
N ILE A 79 0.39 -6.76 -9.52
CA ILE A 79 -0.18 -7.74 -8.60
C ILE A 79 0.74 -8.95 -8.59
N LEU A 80 1.35 -9.24 -7.45
CA LEU A 80 2.26 -10.38 -7.26
C LEU A 80 1.53 -11.59 -6.65
N ARG A 81 0.52 -11.32 -5.84
CA ARG A 81 -0.35 -12.32 -5.23
C ARG A 81 -1.71 -11.69 -4.95
N ASN A 82 -2.79 -12.45 -5.17
CA ASN A 82 -4.14 -12.00 -4.92
C ASN A 82 -4.95 -13.13 -4.27
N ASP A 83 -5.13 -13.04 -2.96
CA ASP A 83 -5.97 -13.91 -2.17
C ASP A 83 -7.18 -13.10 -1.64
N PRO A 84 -8.28 -13.72 -1.22
CA PRO A 84 -9.46 -12.99 -0.73
C PRO A 84 -9.15 -12.01 0.42
N ASP A 85 -8.28 -12.42 1.33
CA ASP A 85 -7.94 -11.67 2.54
C ASP A 85 -6.68 -10.82 2.40
N ASN A 86 -5.81 -11.14 1.43
CA ASN A 86 -4.53 -10.46 1.24
C ASN A 86 -4.21 -10.26 -0.25
N ILE A 87 -3.81 -9.05 -0.62
CA ILE A 87 -3.23 -8.76 -1.93
C ILE A 87 -1.82 -8.21 -1.75
N VAL A 88 -0.88 -8.71 -2.55
CA VAL A 88 0.50 -8.25 -2.59
C VAL A 88 0.75 -7.49 -3.88
N LEU A 89 1.04 -6.21 -3.75
CA LEU A 89 1.45 -5.35 -4.85
C LEU A 89 2.94 -5.06 -4.76
N GLY A 90 3.59 -4.89 -5.89
CA GLY A 90 5.00 -4.56 -5.86
C GLY A 90 5.61 -4.22 -7.21
N PHE A 91 6.84 -3.77 -7.14
CA PHE A 91 7.71 -3.50 -8.28
C PHE A 91 9.17 -3.67 -7.86
N ASN A 92 10.07 -3.64 -8.82
CA ASN A 92 11.50 -3.69 -8.54
C ASN A 92 12.15 -2.43 -9.11
N ILE A 93 12.98 -1.79 -8.31
CA ILE A 93 13.79 -0.64 -8.70
C ILE A 93 15.25 -0.88 -8.36
N THR A 94 16.15 -0.08 -8.92
CA THR A 94 17.58 -0.20 -8.66
C THR A 94 17.92 -0.12 -7.17
N LEU A 95 17.20 0.71 -6.42
CA LEU A 95 17.45 0.96 -5.00
C LEU A 95 16.80 -0.07 -4.07
N GLY A 96 15.87 -0.90 -4.58
CA GLY A 96 15.18 -1.88 -3.72
C GLY A 96 14.01 -2.59 -4.35
N ARG A 97 13.32 -3.38 -3.53
CA ARG A 97 12.14 -4.14 -3.89
C ARG A 97 11.01 -3.86 -2.90
N PRO A 98 10.17 -2.83 -3.14
CA PRO A 98 9.01 -2.58 -2.31
C PRO A 98 7.90 -3.61 -2.56
N ARG A 99 7.23 -3.99 -1.48
CA ARG A 99 6.01 -4.80 -1.46
C ARG A 99 5.00 -4.12 -0.57
N ILE A 100 3.80 -3.94 -1.09
CA ILE A 100 2.67 -3.37 -0.36
C ILE A 100 1.64 -4.49 -0.22
N VAL A 101 1.27 -4.79 1.00
CA VAL A 101 0.28 -5.82 1.31
C VAL A 101 -0.94 -5.15 1.92
N PHE A 102 -2.09 -5.34 1.29
CA PHE A 102 -3.36 -5.00 1.90
C PHE A 102 -3.96 -6.25 2.50
N SER A 103 -4.39 -6.14 3.75
CA SER A 103 -5.07 -7.21 4.47
C SER A 103 -6.47 -6.74 4.86
N ALA A 104 -7.48 -7.48 4.42
CA ALA A 104 -8.88 -7.30 4.78
C ALA A 104 -9.17 -8.10 6.05
N GLN A 105 -9.18 -7.44 7.18
CA GLN A 105 -9.51 -8.05 8.47
C GLN A 105 -10.94 -7.65 8.89
N PRO A 106 -11.65 -8.46 9.69
CA PRO A 106 -12.97 -8.08 10.21
C PRO A 106 -12.90 -6.73 10.92
N GLY A 107 -13.70 -5.76 10.45
CA GLY A 107 -13.75 -4.42 11.03
C GLY A 107 -12.51 -3.54 10.81
N ARG A 108 -11.55 -3.96 9.96
CA ARG A 108 -10.28 -3.27 9.86
C ARG A 108 -9.61 -3.45 8.49
N LEU A 109 -9.15 -2.35 7.92
CA LEU A 109 -8.20 -2.34 6.82
C LEU A 109 -6.79 -2.21 7.36
N VAL A 110 -5.86 -3.05 6.90
CA VAL A 110 -4.43 -2.92 7.18
C VAL A 110 -3.64 -2.83 5.88
N MET A 111 -2.78 -1.83 5.77
CA MET A 111 -1.80 -1.71 4.70
C MET A 111 -0.40 -1.83 5.29
N SER A 112 0.35 -2.83 4.86
CA SER A 112 1.73 -3.08 5.28
C SER A 112 2.69 -2.81 4.13
N THR A 113 3.81 -2.14 4.44
CA THR A 113 4.90 -1.94 3.50
C THR A 113 6.11 -2.74 3.96
N LEU A 114 6.62 -3.60 3.11
CA LEU A 114 7.86 -4.33 3.31
C LEU A 114 8.84 -3.95 2.20
N LEU A 115 10.08 -3.71 2.57
CA LEU A 115 11.08 -3.22 1.63
C LEU A 115 12.41 -3.94 1.83
N ARG A 116 12.92 -4.51 0.76
CA ARG A 116 14.32 -4.90 0.65
C ARG A 116 15.10 -3.80 -0.03
N LEU A 117 16.18 -3.36 0.59
CA LEU A 117 17.05 -2.29 0.10
C LEU A 117 18.32 -2.88 -0.57
N ASN A 118 18.67 -2.35 -1.73
CA ASN A 118 19.85 -2.77 -2.47
C ASN A 118 21.06 -1.91 -2.08
N GLY A 119 21.98 -2.54 -1.34
CA GLY A 119 23.25 -1.93 -0.98
C GLY A 119 23.14 -0.70 -0.08
N PHE A 120 24.26 0.02 0.02
CA PHE A 120 24.36 1.23 0.84
C PHE A 120 23.53 2.40 0.25
N ALA A 121 23.55 2.57 -1.06
CA ALA A 121 22.80 3.65 -1.72
C ALA A 121 21.28 3.55 -1.47
N GLY A 122 20.71 2.33 -1.52
CA GLY A 122 19.30 2.11 -1.20
C GLY A 122 18.96 2.50 0.23
N ARG A 123 19.83 2.17 1.19
CA ARG A 123 19.62 2.53 2.61
C ARG A 123 19.67 4.03 2.84
N VAL A 124 20.64 4.71 2.25
CA VAL A 124 20.76 6.17 2.35
C VAL A 124 19.54 6.83 1.72
N ALA A 125 19.18 6.47 0.49
CA ALA A 125 18.00 7.03 -0.18
C ALA A 125 16.73 6.82 0.66
N TRP A 126 16.54 5.61 1.21
CA TRP A 126 15.37 5.30 2.03
C TRP A 126 15.30 6.12 3.32
N SER A 127 16.41 6.45 3.95
CA SER A 127 16.42 7.28 5.17
C SER A 127 15.79 8.67 4.95
N PHE A 128 15.89 9.22 3.75
CA PHE A 128 15.25 10.46 3.36
C PHE A 128 13.79 10.28 2.91
N ILE A 129 13.48 9.15 2.29
CA ILE A 129 12.13 8.85 1.75
C ILE A 129 11.17 8.39 2.85
N ALA A 130 11.66 7.63 3.83
CA ALA A 130 10.82 6.99 4.86
C ALA A 130 9.89 7.95 5.63
N PRO A 131 10.28 9.16 6.03
CA PRO A 131 9.36 10.09 6.70
C PRO A 131 8.16 10.46 5.82
N LEU A 132 8.41 10.76 4.54
CA LEU A 132 7.38 11.12 3.58
C LEU A 132 6.49 9.90 3.25
N HIS A 133 7.10 8.72 3.07
CA HIS A 133 6.38 7.47 2.88
C HIS A 133 5.35 7.22 3.99
N ARG A 134 5.71 7.40 5.25
CA ARG A 134 4.81 7.20 6.39
C ARG A 134 3.60 8.12 6.36
N ILE A 135 3.81 9.39 6.01
CA ILE A 135 2.72 10.37 5.87
C ILE A 135 1.78 9.93 4.75
N THR A 136 2.33 9.56 3.60
CA THR A 136 1.57 9.11 2.44
C THR A 136 0.80 7.82 2.73
N ALA A 137 1.46 6.82 3.30
CA ALA A 137 0.86 5.54 3.63
C ALA A 137 -0.34 5.70 4.59
N ARG A 138 -0.16 6.52 5.64
CA ARG A 138 -1.25 6.85 6.55
C ARG A 138 -2.41 7.56 5.84
N SER A 139 -2.10 8.54 4.99
CA SER A 139 -3.11 9.30 4.23
C SER A 139 -3.92 8.42 3.29
N LEU A 140 -3.27 7.44 2.64
CA LEU A 140 -3.93 6.46 1.76
C LEU A 140 -4.94 5.60 2.52
N VAL A 141 -4.54 5.05 3.65
CA VAL A 141 -5.42 4.21 4.49
C VAL A 141 -6.59 5.03 5.04
N ASP A 142 -6.35 6.27 5.48
CA ASP A 142 -7.41 7.19 5.92
C ASP A 142 -8.40 7.51 4.79
N HIS A 143 -7.88 7.74 3.57
CA HIS A 143 -8.68 8.02 2.41
C HIS A 143 -9.59 6.85 2.04
N ALA A 144 -9.02 5.65 1.90
CA ALA A 144 -9.78 4.44 1.56
C ALA A 144 -10.90 4.16 2.57
N ALA A 145 -10.62 4.30 3.87
CA ALA A 145 -11.63 4.11 4.91
C ALA A 145 -12.78 5.13 4.81
N LYS A 146 -12.50 6.38 4.44
CA LYS A 146 -13.52 7.42 4.22
C LYS A 146 -14.38 7.13 2.98
N VAL A 147 -13.74 6.75 1.87
CA VAL A 147 -14.47 6.42 0.63
C VAL A 147 -15.41 5.23 0.87
N ALA A 148 -14.93 4.16 1.50
CA ALA A 148 -15.76 3.00 1.83
C ALA A 148 -16.95 3.34 2.75
N ALA A 149 -16.77 4.22 3.72
CA ALA A 149 -17.86 4.69 4.57
C ALA A 149 -18.93 5.44 3.76
N GLN A 150 -18.54 6.24 2.78
CA GLN A 150 -19.46 6.96 1.90
C GLN A 150 -20.22 6.02 0.96
N GLU A 151 -19.58 4.99 0.44
CA GLU A 151 -20.23 3.95 -0.38
C GLU A 151 -21.32 3.22 0.40
N SER A 152 -21.03 2.84 1.65
CA SER A 152 -21.98 2.16 2.53
C SER A 152 -23.22 3.03 2.82
N THR A 153 -23.04 4.34 3.01
CA THR A 153 -24.14 5.28 3.25
C THR A 153 -25.03 5.47 2.03
N ARG A 154 -24.44 5.47 0.83
CA ARG A 154 -25.21 5.59 -0.44
C ARG A 154 -26.01 4.34 -0.76
N SER A 155 -25.52 3.16 -0.39
CA SER A 155 -26.19 1.88 -0.62
C SER A 155 -27.39 1.69 0.34
N GLY A 156 -27.27 2.12 1.59
CA GLY A 156 -28.35 2.00 2.60
C GLY A 156 -29.51 3.00 2.46
N GLY A 157 -29.40 4.00 1.58
CA GLY A 157 -30.44 5.01 1.36
C GLY A 157 -31.39 4.74 0.16
N ARG A 158 -31.37 3.55 -0.41
CA ARG A 158 -32.19 3.17 -1.59
C ARG A 158 -33.34 2.22 -1.27
N ASP A 159 -33.62 1.96 0.01
CA ASP A 159 -34.77 1.15 0.44
C ASP A 159 -35.98 2.05 0.81
#